data_510d03bd7de80eac984a10addc7d3435
#
_entry.id   510d03bd7de80eac984a10addc7d3435
#
_cell.length_a   1.000
_cell.length_b   1.000
_cell.length_c   1.000
_cell.angle_alpha   90.00
_cell.angle_beta   90.00
_cell.angle_gamma   90.00
#
_symmetry.space_group_name_H-M   'P 1'
#
loop_
_entity.id
_entity.type
_entity.pdbx_description
1 polymer ?
#
loop_
_entity_poly.entity_id
_entity_poly.type
_entity_poly.pdbx_seq_one_letter_code
_entity_poly.pdbx_strand_id
1 'polypeptide(L)' 'GRGAPPPPPDAVGLRFMTVDYPNPFVLAEVTARVEAAGIPYNKTDDGYLLHDPSQNGVLLRVAP' A
#
# COMPACT_ATOMS: atom_id res chain seq x y z
N GLY A 1 -0.07 -16.51 -23.73
CA GLY A 1 0.32 -17.01 -24.66
C GLY A 1 1.44 -17.87 -24.72
N ARG A 2 1.37 -18.44 -25.43
CA ARG A 2 2.05 -19.01 -25.70
C ARG A 2 3.21 -18.57 -25.83
N GLY A 3 3.95 -18.75 -25.85
CA GLY A 3 5.24 -18.22 -26.00
C GLY A 3 5.55 -16.96 -25.21
N ALA A 4 4.57 -16.27 -24.72
CA ALA A 4 4.78 -15.07 -23.94
C ALA A 4 5.30 -15.44 -22.56
N PRO A 5 6.27 -14.69 -22.03
CA PRO A 5 6.70 -14.93 -20.67
C PRO A 5 5.58 -14.62 -19.69
N PRO A 6 5.57 -15.26 -18.54
CA PRO A 6 4.57 -14.91 -17.53
C PRO A 6 4.74 -13.46 -17.12
N PRO A 7 3.65 -12.75 -16.87
CA PRO A 7 3.76 -11.37 -16.40
C PRO A 7 4.40 -11.34 -15.02
N PRO A 8 5.03 -10.22 -14.66
CA PRO A 8 5.54 -10.07 -13.30
C PRO A 8 4.39 -10.17 -12.29
N PRO A 9 4.68 -10.52 -11.03
CA PRO A 9 3.63 -10.69 -10.02
C PRO A 9 2.70 -9.50 -9.90
N ASP A 10 3.22 -8.30 -10.05
CA ASP A 10 2.41 -7.09 -9.96
C ASP A 10 1.47 -6.93 -11.17
N ALA A 11 1.75 -7.62 -12.26
CA ALA A 11 0.93 -7.54 -13.46
C ALA A 11 -0.18 -8.59 -13.48
N VAL A 12 -0.12 -9.59 -12.61
CA VAL A 12 -1.15 -10.64 -12.58
C VAL A 12 -2.14 -10.40 -11.47
N GLY A 13 -2.67 -9.20 -11.44
CA GLY A 13 -3.69 -8.85 -10.46
C GLY A 13 -3.14 -8.19 -9.21
N LEU A 14 -1.87 -8.32 -8.93
CA LEU A 14 -1.27 -7.63 -7.80
C LEU A 14 -0.93 -6.21 -8.22
N ARG A 15 -1.31 -5.26 -7.42
CA ARG A 15 -1.08 -3.86 -7.71
C ARG A 15 -0.36 -3.22 -6.55
N PHE A 16 0.35 -2.15 -6.87
CA PHE A 16 0.99 -1.34 -5.87
C PHE A 16 0.57 0.10 -6.07
N MET A 17 0.11 0.74 -5.01
CA MET A 17 -0.36 2.11 -5.07
C MET A 17 0.30 2.92 -3.96
N THR A 18 0.69 4.15 -4.28
CA THR A 18 1.22 5.07 -3.28
C THR A 18 0.22 6.20 -3.09
N VAL A 19 -0.12 6.48 -1.85
CA VAL A 19 -1.02 7.57 -1.52
C VAL A 19 -0.23 8.60 -0.72
N ASP A 20 -0.17 9.81 -1.23
CA ASP A 20 0.55 10.91 -0.58
C ASP A 20 -0.41 11.78 0.21
N TYR A 21 -0.02 12.09 1.44
CA TYR A 21 -0.78 12.97 2.31
C TYR A 21 -0.01 14.26 2.53
N PRO A 22 -0.71 15.39 2.73
CA PRO A 22 -0.04 16.70 2.77
C PRO A 22 0.86 16.92 3.99
N ASN A 23 0.61 16.20 5.07
CA ASN A 23 1.41 16.37 6.28
C ASN A 23 1.28 15.14 7.17
N PRO A 24 2.17 15.01 8.17
CA PRO A 24 2.17 13.83 9.04
C PRO A 24 0.92 13.70 9.93
N PHE A 25 0.24 14.79 10.19
CA PHE A 25 -0.97 14.73 11.02
C PHE A 25 -2.10 14.01 10.30
N VAL A 26 -2.27 14.30 9.02
CA VAL A 26 -3.26 13.62 8.19
C VAL A 26 -2.91 12.14 8.04
N LEU A 27 -1.64 11.86 7.81
CA LEU A 27 -1.20 10.47 7.70
C LEU A 27 -1.46 9.70 9.00
N ALA A 28 -1.16 10.31 10.14
CA ALA A 28 -1.40 9.68 11.43
C ALA A 28 -2.88 9.40 11.66
N GLU A 29 -3.74 10.30 11.22
CA GLU A 29 -5.17 10.12 11.34
C GLU A 29 -5.67 8.95 10.51
N VAL A 30 -5.18 8.85 9.27
CA VAL A 30 -5.55 7.73 8.41
C VAL A 30 -5.00 6.41 8.97
N THR A 31 -3.78 6.42 9.45
CA THR A 31 -3.17 5.23 10.04
C THR A 31 -3.95 4.75 11.26
N ALA A 32 -4.43 5.69 12.07
CA ALA A 32 -5.26 5.35 13.23
C ALA A 32 -6.56 4.67 12.81
N ARG A 33 -7.14 5.10 11.70
CA ARG A 33 -8.35 4.46 11.17
C ARG A 33 -8.08 3.06 10.66
N VAL A 34 -6.95 2.88 9.99
CA VAL A 34 -6.51 1.57 9.50
C VAL A 34 -6.34 0.63 10.68
N GLU A 35 -5.70 1.09 11.75
CA GLU A 35 -5.49 0.30 12.95
C GLU A 35 -6.82 -0.04 13.61
N ALA A 36 -7.71 0.94 13.72
CA ALA A 36 -9.03 0.72 14.33
C ALA A 36 -9.88 -0.27 13.54
N ALA A 37 -9.66 -0.34 12.23
CA ALA A 37 -10.36 -1.29 11.36
C ALA A 37 -9.75 -2.69 11.43
N GLY A 38 -8.65 -2.87 12.15
CA GLY A 38 -8.00 -4.16 12.26
C GLY A 38 -7.22 -4.57 11.03
N ILE A 39 -6.88 -3.61 10.18
CA ILE A 39 -6.12 -3.89 8.96
C ILE A 39 -4.63 -3.91 9.34
N PRO A 40 -3.94 -5.03 9.07
CA PRO A 40 -2.51 -5.08 9.37
C PRO A 40 -1.72 -4.16 8.46
N TYR A 41 -0.67 -3.59 9.01
CA TYR A 41 0.24 -2.75 8.23
C TYR A 41 1.63 -2.84 8.81
N ASN A 42 2.61 -2.44 8.01
CA ASN A 42 4.01 -2.40 8.44
C ASN A 42 4.54 -0.99 8.27
N LYS A 43 5.25 -0.52 9.28
CA LYS A 43 5.91 0.77 9.17
C LYS A 43 7.18 0.62 8.37
N THR A 44 7.39 1.52 7.41
CA THR A 44 8.59 1.54 6.58
C THR A 44 9.24 2.91 6.69
N ASP A 45 10.42 3.05 6.11
CA ASP A 45 11.10 4.33 6.09
C ASP A 45 10.31 5.38 5.32
N ASP A 46 9.50 4.94 4.36
CA ASP A 46 8.72 5.84 3.52
C ASP A 46 7.33 6.13 4.08
N GLY A 47 6.84 5.29 4.99
CA GLY A 47 5.51 5.46 5.54
C GLY A 47 4.95 4.17 6.09
N TYR A 48 3.73 3.85 5.71
CA TYR A 48 3.03 2.66 6.19
C TYR A 48 2.56 1.82 5.02
N LEU A 49 2.98 0.57 5.00
CA LEU A 49 2.65 -0.35 3.91
C LEU A 49 1.53 -1.28 4.35
N LEU A 50 0.46 -1.32 3.57
CA LEU A 50 -0.67 -2.19 3.79
C LEU A 50 -0.80 -3.16 2.64
N HIS A 51 -1.43 -4.29 2.92
CA HIS A 51 -1.83 -5.24 1.88
C HIS A 51 -3.29 -5.56 2.06
N ASP A 52 -4.03 -5.57 0.95
CA ASP A 52 -5.43 -5.98 1.00
C ASP A 52 -5.52 -7.51 0.90
N PRO A 53 -6.74 -8.08 1.00
CA PRO A 53 -6.89 -9.55 0.90
C PRO A 53 -6.39 -10.13 -0.41
N SER A 54 -6.32 -9.33 -1.46
CA SER A 54 -5.81 -9.77 -2.75
C SER A 54 -4.30 -9.54 -2.90
N GLN A 55 -3.63 -9.14 -1.80
CA GLN A 55 -2.20 -8.89 -1.76
C GLN A 55 -1.75 -7.66 -2.52
N ASN A 56 -2.68 -6.78 -2.86
CA ASN A 56 -2.30 -5.49 -3.43
C ASN A 56 -1.61 -4.65 -2.36
N GLY A 57 -0.53 -4.00 -2.72
CA GLY A 57 0.20 -3.16 -1.78
C GLY A 57 -0.28 -1.72 -1.85
N VAL A 58 -0.40 -1.09 -0.70
CA VAL A 58 -0.73 0.33 -0.61
C VAL A 58 0.25 0.98 0.35
N LEU A 59 1.00 1.95 -0.15
CA LEU A 59 1.93 2.70 0.67
C LEU A 59 1.33 4.07 1.00
N LEU A 60 1.15 4.35 2.27
CA LEU A 60 0.65 5.63 2.76
C LEU A 60 1.84 6.44 3.24
N ARG A 61 2.04 7.62 2.69
CA ARG A 61 3.19 8.42 3.06
C ARG A 61 2.87 9.91 3.03
N VAL A 62 3.75 10.70 3.63
CA VAL A 62 3.66 12.15 3.55
C VAL A 62 4.30 12.56 2.22
N ALA A 63 3.63 13.44 1.50
CA ALA A 63 4.16 13.96 0.23
C ALA A 63 5.51 14.63 0.44
N PRO A 64 6.45 14.44 -0.46
CA PRO A 64 7.78 15.05 -0.35
C PRO A 64 7.76 16.55 -0.51
#